data_cfdbe96c15b62a9344283e0d424e1bb6
#
_entry.id   cfdbe96c15b62a9344283e0d424e1bb6
#
_cell.length_a   1.000
_cell.length_b   1.000
_cell.length_c   1.000
_cell.angle_alpha   90.00
_cell.angle_beta   90.00
_cell.angle_gamma   90.00
#
_symmetry.space_group_name_H-M   'P 1'
#
loop_
_entity.id
_entity.type
_entity.pdbx_description
1 polymer ?
#
loop_
_entity_poly.entity_id
_entity_poly.type
_entity_poly.pdbx_seq_one_letter_code
_entity_poly.pdbx_strand_id
1 'polypeptide(L)'
;MQSGEAFFIKANTTTSSLTIKETHKTSTNSNAVINRQLLVSTSERLRISLHKEENSTWNKKDAIVAGFYAGGNNIFDNEDVQKISNPSETLSFYTDLKSISSEHRALIQNNDYLTIRLTQSTAGSNYKLKLYTEDFTFSGQAFLQDLFLGTSSQITLDGSVYEYNFQVTNDALSTANRFKIVFQASPLDNEDFNVNVFRMYPNPTTTENGVFISFQNNNNEQFEYKIFNCLGQLIQSSTLNMNENIGTIKFENKLNNGVYYINIFDENHNLKFSKSLLIN
;
A
#
# COMPACT_ATOMS: atom_id res chain seq x y z
N MET A 1 -24.69 -0.26 30.99
CA MET A 1 -24.91 0.95 30.18
C MET A 1 -25.21 2.11 31.09
N GLN A 2 -24.52 3.21 30.89
CA GLN A 2 -24.79 4.45 31.60
C GLN A 2 -25.91 5.23 30.86
N SER A 3 -26.60 6.11 31.60
CA SER A 3 -27.60 6.98 30.97
C SER A 3 -26.97 7.86 29.90
N GLY A 4 -27.52 7.84 28.70
CA GLY A 4 -27.03 8.61 27.55
C GLY A 4 -26.04 7.85 26.64
N GLU A 5 -25.70 6.60 26.92
CA GLU A 5 -24.89 5.77 26.03
C GLU A 5 -25.72 5.20 24.89
N ALA A 6 -25.15 5.27 23.68
CA ALA A 6 -25.68 4.63 22.50
C ALA A 6 -24.93 3.33 22.21
N PHE A 7 -25.63 2.31 21.74
CA PHE A 7 -25.04 1.03 21.36
C PHE A 7 -25.78 0.46 20.15
N PHE A 8 -25.10 -0.41 19.42
CA PHE A 8 -25.68 -1.15 18.33
C PHE A 8 -26.03 -2.58 18.77
N ILE A 9 -27.13 -3.07 18.29
CA ILE A 9 -27.56 -4.46 18.48
C ILE A 9 -27.65 -5.13 17.14
N LYS A 10 -27.00 -6.29 16.99
CA LYS A 10 -27.16 -7.16 15.84
C LYS A 10 -28.19 -8.23 16.16
N ALA A 11 -29.30 -8.25 15.44
CA ALA A 11 -30.24 -9.35 15.52
C ALA A 11 -29.69 -10.58 14.80
N ASN A 12 -29.70 -11.73 15.45
CA ASN A 12 -29.27 -13.00 14.86
C ASN A 12 -30.37 -13.71 14.07
N THR A 13 -31.62 -13.27 14.25
CA THR A 13 -32.79 -13.80 13.54
C THR A 13 -33.71 -12.66 13.10
N THR A 14 -34.55 -12.89 12.13
CA THR A 14 -35.54 -11.92 11.62
C THR A 14 -36.61 -11.50 12.64
N THR A 15 -36.75 -12.26 13.72
CA THR A 15 -37.78 -12.06 14.75
C THR A 15 -37.18 -11.71 16.12
N SER A 16 -35.93 -11.23 16.17
CA SER A 16 -35.28 -10.86 17.43
C SER A 16 -35.94 -9.63 18.04
N SER A 17 -36.20 -9.67 19.34
CA SER A 17 -36.68 -8.54 20.13
C SER A 17 -35.75 -8.26 21.30
N LEU A 18 -35.51 -6.98 21.60
CA LEU A 18 -34.84 -6.57 22.81
C LEU A 18 -35.86 -5.94 23.76
N THR A 19 -36.01 -6.53 24.96
CA THR A 19 -36.86 -5.97 26.01
C THR A 19 -35.99 -5.36 27.11
N ILE A 20 -36.11 -4.05 27.32
CA ILE A 20 -35.49 -3.35 28.45
C ILE A 20 -36.57 -3.06 29.48
N LYS A 21 -36.39 -3.58 30.71
CA LYS A 21 -37.29 -3.36 31.84
C LYS A 21 -36.68 -2.41 32.84
N GLU A 22 -37.52 -1.74 33.60
CA GLU A 22 -37.07 -0.84 34.68
C GLU A 22 -36.20 -1.57 35.75
N THR A 23 -36.50 -2.85 35.96
CA THR A 23 -35.74 -3.73 36.87
C THR A 23 -34.32 -4.01 36.37
N HIS A 24 -33.97 -3.68 35.11
CA HIS A 24 -32.61 -3.79 34.59
C HIS A 24 -31.75 -2.57 34.91
N LYS A 25 -32.36 -1.50 35.48
CA LYS A 25 -31.62 -0.35 35.98
C LYS A 25 -30.97 -0.67 37.32
N THR A 26 -29.75 -0.25 37.47
CA THR A 26 -29.04 -0.30 38.74
C THR A 26 -28.74 1.14 39.21
N SER A 27 -28.91 1.40 40.49
CA SER A 27 -28.51 2.68 41.12
C SER A 27 -27.02 2.72 41.45
N THR A 28 -26.31 1.59 41.27
CA THR A 28 -24.87 1.56 41.53
C THR A 28 -24.18 2.30 40.37
N ASN A 29 -23.62 3.47 40.68
CA ASN A 29 -22.68 4.13 39.77
C ASN A 29 -21.50 3.19 39.59
N SER A 30 -21.51 2.43 38.52
CA SER A 30 -20.26 1.85 38.06
C SER A 30 -19.46 3.01 37.48
N ASN A 31 -18.42 3.43 38.17
CA ASN A 31 -17.31 4.17 37.55
C ASN A 31 -16.52 3.26 36.60
N ALA A 32 -17.18 2.23 36.04
CA ALA A 32 -16.66 1.54 34.93
C ALA A 32 -16.60 2.57 33.78
N VAL A 33 -15.48 3.26 33.74
CA VAL A 33 -14.97 3.76 32.48
C VAL A 33 -15.28 2.63 31.51
N ILE A 34 -16.14 2.89 30.52
CA ILE A 34 -16.24 1.96 29.40
C ILE A 34 -14.79 1.87 28.93
N ASN A 35 -14.14 0.84 29.40
CA ASN A 35 -12.95 0.40 28.78
C ASN A 35 -13.39 -0.05 27.40
N ARG A 36 -13.44 0.90 26.44
CA ARG A 36 -12.69 0.56 25.24
C ARG A 36 -11.46 -0.08 25.82
N GLN A 37 -11.36 -1.38 25.69
CA GLN A 37 -10.10 -2.03 25.93
C GLN A 37 -9.10 -1.10 25.25
N LEU A 38 -8.38 -0.31 26.03
CA LEU A 38 -7.21 0.37 25.57
C LEU A 38 -6.38 -0.81 25.12
N LEU A 39 -6.49 -1.14 23.82
CA LEU A 39 -5.54 -1.98 23.15
C LEU A 39 -4.22 -1.38 23.58
N VAL A 40 -3.54 -2.13 24.44
CA VAL A 40 -2.33 -1.72 25.12
C VAL A 40 -1.44 -1.09 24.07
N SER A 41 -1.34 0.16 24.13
CA SER A 41 -0.37 1.15 23.76
C SER A 41 0.79 0.77 22.86
N THR A 42 0.66 0.05 21.79
CA THR A 42 1.68 -0.02 20.72
C THR A 42 1.11 -0.58 19.42
N SER A 43 -0.15 -0.42 19.14
CA SER A 43 -0.65 -0.78 17.83
C SER A 43 -0.38 0.36 16.85
N GLU A 44 0.41 0.07 15.85
CA GLU A 44 0.49 0.91 14.66
C GLU A 44 -0.92 1.03 14.06
N ARG A 45 -1.33 2.22 13.64
CA ARG A 45 -2.67 2.43 13.09
C ARG A 45 -2.61 3.17 11.78
N LEU A 46 -3.36 2.66 10.81
CA LEU A 46 -3.64 3.35 9.57
C LEU A 46 -5.11 3.77 9.56
N ARG A 47 -5.36 5.07 9.49
CA ARG A 47 -6.70 5.63 9.42
C ARG A 47 -6.98 6.14 8.02
N ILE A 48 -8.16 5.81 7.51
CA ILE A 48 -8.60 6.22 6.18
C ILE A 48 -9.98 6.84 6.31
N SER A 49 -10.15 8.04 5.77
CA SER A 49 -11.46 8.69 5.69
C SER A 49 -11.83 9.03 4.26
N LEU A 50 -13.11 8.85 3.94
CA LEU A 50 -13.71 9.19 2.67
C LEU A 50 -14.37 10.57 2.79
N HIS A 51 -14.09 11.43 1.85
CA HIS A 51 -14.71 12.76 1.71
C HIS A 51 -15.34 12.88 0.32
N LYS A 52 -16.46 13.55 0.24
CA LYS A 52 -17.15 13.89 -1.01
C LYS A 52 -17.16 15.39 -1.19
N GLU A 53 -16.95 15.85 -2.40
CA GLU A 53 -17.11 17.26 -2.75
C GLU A 53 -18.59 17.58 -2.91
N GLU A 54 -19.09 18.54 -2.12
CA GLU A 54 -20.46 19.05 -2.16
C GLU A 54 -20.39 20.56 -2.02
N ASN A 55 -20.91 21.29 -3.02
CA ASN A 55 -20.88 22.76 -3.05
C ASN A 55 -19.46 23.35 -2.82
N SER A 56 -18.46 22.79 -3.50
CA SER A 56 -17.04 23.15 -3.37
C SER A 56 -16.46 22.95 -1.97
N THR A 57 -17.10 22.13 -1.14
CA THR A 57 -16.65 21.79 0.22
C THR A 57 -16.46 20.28 0.33
N TRP A 58 -15.36 19.87 0.97
CA TRP A 58 -15.06 18.45 1.22
C TRP A 58 -15.73 17.98 2.51
N ASN A 59 -16.81 17.24 2.41
CA ASN A 59 -17.55 16.69 3.53
C ASN A 59 -17.14 15.25 3.82
N LYS A 60 -16.76 14.98 5.06
CA LYS A 60 -16.45 13.60 5.50
C LYS A 60 -17.71 12.74 5.47
N LYS A 61 -17.66 11.60 4.79
CA LYS A 61 -18.77 10.64 4.67
C LYS A 61 -18.58 9.41 5.53
N ASP A 62 -17.34 8.90 5.60
CA ASP A 62 -17.06 7.67 6.34
C ASP A 62 -15.61 7.60 6.77
N ALA A 63 -15.29 6.63 7.64
CA ALA A 63 -13.91 6.33 8.05
C ALA A 63 -13.76 4.86 8.47
N ILE A 64 -12.53 4.38 8.31
CA ILE A 64 -12.09 3.03 8.70
C ILE A 64 -10.71 3.11 9.34
N VAL A 65 -10.36 2.10 10.13
CA VAL A 65 -9.05 2.00 10.78
C VAL A 65 -8.52 0.58 10.74
N ALA A 66 -7.26 0.40 10.39
CA ALA A 66 -6.52 -0.83 10.58
C ALA A 66 -5.51 -0.64 11.71
N GLY A 67 -5.49 -1.57 12.66
CA GLY A 67 -4.51 -1.65 13.74
C GLY A 67 -3.59 -2.84 13.52
N PHE A 68 -2.27 -2.66 13.69
CA PHE A 68 -1.27 -3.71 13.52
C PHE A 68 -0.55 -3.94 14.84
N TYR A 69 -0.48 -5.18 15.31
CA TYR A 69 0.15 -5.49 16.60
C TYR A 69 0.62 -6.96 16.67
N ALA A 70 1.54 -7.22 17.59
CA ALA A 70 2.02 -8.57 17.84
C ALA A 70 0.89 -9.41 18.49
N GLY A 71 0.42 -10.43 17.78
CA GLY A 71 -0.69 -11.28 18.21
C GLY A 71 -1.97 -11.10 17.38
N GLY A 72 -2.06 -10.05 16.55
CA GLY A 72 -3.11 -9.92 15.55
C GLY A 72 -2.96 -10.96 14.42
N ASN A 73 -3.98 -11.07 13.59
CA ASN A 73 -3.95 -11.95 12.43
C ASN A 73 -4.54 -11.27 11.19
N ASN A 74 -4.33 -11.85 10.01
CA ASN A 74 -4.76 -11.26 8.74
C ASN A 74 -6.04 -11.90 8.18
N ILE A 75 -6.78 -12.66 9.00
CA ILE A 75 -8.10 -13.21 8.67
C ILE A 75 -9.16 -12.56 9.57
N PHE A 76 -10.39 -12.52 9.08
CA PHE A 76 -11.51 -11.96 9.85
C PHE A 76 -11.78 -12.78 11.12
N ASP A 77 -11.77 -12.13 12.29
CA ASP A 77 -12.04 -12.76 13.57
C ASP A 77 -12.90 -11.90 14.52
N ASN A 78 -12.90 -12.26 15.83
CA ASN A 78 -13.70 -11.58 16.85
C ASN A 78 -13.15 -10.23 17.29
N GLU A 79 -11.92 -9.90 16.93
CA GLU A 79 -11.30 -8.60 17.22
C GLU A 79 -11.68 -7.57 16.16
N ASP A 80 -12.12 -8.01 14.99
CA ASP A 80 -12.54 -7.15 13.90
C ASP A 80 -13.96 -6.64 14.09
N VAL A 81 -14.18 -5.41 13.67
CA VAL A 81 -15.51 -4.80 13.70
C VAL A 81 -16.11 -4.80 12.31
N GLN A 82 -17.15 -5.63 12.12
CA GLN A 82 -17.87 -5.66 10.86
C GLN A 82 -18.48 -4.29 10.56
N LYS A 83 -18.37 -3.84 9.31
CA LYS A 83 -18.93 -2.58 8.85
C LYS A 83 -20.46 -2.64 8.82
N ILE A 84 -21.08 -1.66 9.47
CA ILE A 84 -22.49 -1.35 9.27
C ILE A 84 -22.55 -0.33 8.13
N SER A 85 -23.31 -0.64 7.08
CA SER A 85 -23.46 0.25 5.93
C SER A 85 -24.13 1.54 6.32
N ASN A 86 -23.61 2.65 5.82
CA ASN A 86 -24.25 3.96 5.95
C ASN A 86 -25.46 4.05 5.00
N PRO A 87 -26.38 4.99 5.22
CA PRO A 87 -27.44 5.29 4.25
C PRO A 87 -26.94 5.87 2.92
N SER A 88 -25.72 6.38 2.92
CA SER A 88 -25.02 6.95 1.76
C SER A 88 -23.67 6.24 1.56
N GLU A 89 -22.65 6.97 1.15
CA GLU A 89 -21.33 6.43 0.88
C GLU A 89 -20.80 5.59 2.04
N THR A 90 -20.33 4.37 1.73
CA THR A 90 -19.77 3.44 2.72
C THR A 90 -18.36 3.03 2.32
N LEU A 91 -17.40 3.25 3.20
CA LEU A 91 -16.01 2.83 3.09
C LEU A 91 -15.78 1.63 4.03
N SER A 92 -15.10 0.60 3.56
CA SER A 92 -14.75 -0.56 4.39
C SER A 92 -13.43 -1.17 3.94
N PHE A 93 -12.73 -1.86 4.83
CA PHE A 93 -11.80 -2.92 4.41
C PHE A 93 -12.61 -4.12 3.92
N TYR A 94 -11.98 -4.94 3.09
CA TYR A 94 -12.63 -6.12 2.54
C TYR A 94 -11.71 -7.33 2.65
N THR A 95 -11.98 -8.15 3.67
CA THR A 95 -11.19 -9.34 4.03
C THR A 95 -12.14 -10.51 4.23
N ASP A 96 -11.81 -11.70 3.72
CA ASP A 96 -12.61 -12.93 3.84
C ASP A 96 -14.10 -12.75 3.49
N LEU A 97 -14.36 -12.02 2.41
CA LEU A 97 -15.72 -11.68 1.94
C LEU A 97 -16.54 -10.86 2.95
N LYS A 98 -15.87 -10.23 3.92
CA LYS A 98 -16.49 -9.35 4.92
C LYS A 98 -16.10 -7.90 4.69
N SER A 99 -17.05 -7.00 4.90
CA SER A 99 -16.79 -5.56 5.01
C SER A 99 -16.50 -5.23 6.47
N ILE A 100 -15.37 -4.56 6.73
CA ILE A 100 -14.83 -4.32 8.07
C ILE A 100 -14.61 -2.83 8.26
N SER A 101 -14.98 -2.29 9.41
CA SER A 101 -14.76 -0.89 9.78
C SER A 101 -13.49 -0.68 10.62
N SER A 102 -13.17 -1.66 11.47
CA SER A 102 -11.93 -1.70 12.25
C SER A 102 -11.34 -3.09 12.11
N GLU A 103 -10.17 -3.18 11.50
CA GLU A 103 -9.47 -4.44 11.24
C GLU A 103 -8.23 -4.52 12.13
N HIS A 104 -8.06 -5.65 12.82
CA HIS A 104 -6.97 -5.92 13.74
C HIS A 104 -6.03 -6.97 13.14
N ARG A 105 -4.85 -6.55 12.74
CA ARG A 105 -3.93 -7.34 11.93
C ARG A 105 -2.64 -7.68 12.67
N ALA A 106 -1.98 -8.72 12.19
CA ALA A 106 -0.59 -9.00 12.54
C ALA A 106 0.31 -7.82 12.15
N LEU A 107 1.49 -7.71 12.78
CA LEU A 107 2.51 -6.75 12.39
C LEU A 107 2.80 -6.87 10.89
N ILE A 108 2.95 -5.72 10.24
CA ILE A 108 3.11 -5.62 8.81
C ILE A 108 4.32 -6.42 8.32
N GLN A 109 4.10 -7.23 7.30
CA GLN A 109 5.13 -7.98 6.58
C GLN A 109 5.27 -7.46 5.15
N ASN A 110 6.37 -7.85 4.51
CA ASN A 110 6.59 -7.52 3.10
C ASN A 110 5.48 -8.11 2.23
N ASN A 111 4.95 -7.30 1.32
CA ASN A 111 3.82 -7.61 0.44
C ASN A 111 2.46 -7.79 1.13
N ASP A 112 2.35 -7.47 2.42
CA ASP A 112 1.04 -7.35 3.06
C ASP A 112 0.19 -6.29 2.36
N TYR A 113 -1.11 -6.48 2.38
CA TYR A 113 -2.02 -5.53 1.75
C TYR A 113 -3.36 -5.41 2.46
N LEU A 114 -4.01 -4.27 2.23
CA LEU A 114 -5.39 -3.99 2.63
C LEU A 114 -6.21 -3.71 1.38
N THR A 115 -7.33 -4.39 1.21
CA THR A 115 -8.30 -4.06 0.16
C THR A 115 -9.33 -3.09 0.71
N ILE A 116 -9.54 -1.97 0.01
CA ILE A 116 -10.51 -0.95 0.39
C ILE A 116 -11.69 -1.02 -0.58
N ARG A 117 -12.87 -1.13 -0.01
CA ARG A 117 -14.13 -1.21 -0.73
C ARG A 117 -14.94 0.06 -0.53
N LEU A 118 -15.43 0.61 -1.63
CA LEU A 118 -16.34 1.74 -1.66
C LEU A 118 -17.69 1.27 -2.19
N THR A 119 -18.76 1.52 -1.45
CA THR A 119 -20.13 1.19 -1.87
C THR A 119 -21.04 2.38 -1.68
N GLN A 120 -22.20 2.36 -2.35
CA GLN A 120 -23.23 3.42 -2.30
C GLN A 120 -22.72 4.82 -2.70
N SER A 121 -21.65 4.86 -3.49
CA SER A 121 -21.12 6.11 -4.04
C SER A 121 -21.95 6.61 -5.22
N THR A 122 -21.91 7.91 -5.46
CA THR A 122 -22.66 8.57 -6.52
C THR A 122 -21.78 8.75 -7.75
N ALA A 123 -22.18 8.20 -8.89
CA ALA A 123 -21.48 8.40 -10.16
C ALA A 123 -21.43 9.88 -10.56
N GLY A 124 -20.32 10.28 -11.16
CA GLY A 124 -20.06 11.69 -11.53
C GLY A 124 -19.58 12.58 -10.37
N SER A 125 -19.54 12.05 -9.15
CA SER A 125 -19.09 12.82 -7.99
C SER A 125 -17.58 12.68 -7.78
N ASN A 126 -16.98 13.76 -7.26
CA ASN A 126 -15.60 13.81 -6.83
C ASN A 126 -15.47 13.37 -5.37
N TYR A 127 -14.48 12.54 -5.13
CA TYR A 127 -14.17 12.00 -3.81
C TYR A 127 -12.70 12.21 -3.47
N LYS A 128 -12.40 12.15 -2.19
CA LYS A 128 -11.06 12.20 -1.65
C LYS A 128 -10.90 11.15 -0.56
N LEU A 129 -9.84 10.35 -0.63
CA LEU A 129 -9.34 9.59 0.50
C LEU A 129 -8.30 10.43 1.24
N LYS A 130 -8.40 10.46 2.57
CA LYS A 130 -7.36 10.98 3.45
C LYS A 130 -6.85 9.83 4.28
N LEU A 131 -5.54 9.59 4.20
CA LEU A 131 -4.85 8.52 4.91
C LEU A 131 -3.82 9.15 5.84
N TYR A 132 -3.70 8.63 7.05
CA TYR A 132 -2.61 8.98 7.96
C TYR A 132 -2.34 7.83 8.92
N THR A 133 -1.13 7.80 9.43
CA THR A 133 -0.63 6.75 10.34
C THR A 133 -0.44 7.29 11.74
N GLU A 134 -0.58 6.41 12.73
CA GLU A 134 -0.30 6.69 14.14
C GLU A 134 0.62 5.60 14.66
N ASP A 135 1.68 5.99 15.36
CA ASP A 135 2.62 5.10 16.04
C ASP A 135 3.26 4.03 15.13
N PHE A 136 3.46 4.34 13.85
CA PHE A 136 4.06 3.42 12.88
C PHE A 136 5.55 3.23 13.15
N THR A 137 5.97 1.99 13.29
CA THR A 137 7.38 1.57 13.43
C THR A 137 7.85 0.76 12.22
N PHE A 138 6.94 0.43 11.30
CA PHE A 138 7.28 -0.26 10.06
C PHE A 138 8.24 0.59 9.23
N SER A 139 9.45 0.08 9.00
CA SER A 139 10.52 0.78 8.28
C SER A 139 10.42 0.68 6.76
N GLY A 140 9.34 0.08 6.25
CA GLY A 140 9.11 -0.09 4.82
C GLY A 140 8.39 1.10 4.18
N GLN A 141 7.92 0.86 2.98
CA GLN A 141 7.12 1.78 2.18
C GLN A 141 5.69 1.26 2.04
N ALA A 142 4.75 2.17 1.86
CA ALA A 142 3.38 1.81 1.55
C ALA A 142 2.91 2.54 0.29
N PHE A 143 2.06 1.87 -0.49
CA PHE A 143 1.56 2.39 -1.75
C PHE A 143 0.05 2.25 -1.82
N LEU A 144 -0.64 3.34 -2.18
CA LEU A 144 -2.04 3.30 -2.58
C LEU A 144 -2.11 2.96 -4.07
N GLN A 145 -2.68 1.82 -4.38
CA GLN A 145 -2.97 1.39 -5.74
C GLN A 145 -4.43 1.71 -6.08
N ASP A 146 -4.66 2.44 -7.15
CA ASP A 146 -5.97 2.61 -7.77
C ASP A 146 -6.08 1.60 -8.92
N LEU A 147 -6.77 0.49 -8.67
CA LEU A 147 -6.89 -0.62 -9.62
C LEU A 147 -7.74 -0.25 -10.84
N PHE A 148 -8.62 0.75 -10.72
CA PHE A 148 -9.42 1.25 -11.84
C PHE A 148 -8.57 2.08 -12.82
N LEU A 149 -7.68 2.93 -12.29
CA LEU A 149 -6.79 3.74 -13.12
C LEU A 149 -5.46 3.06 -13.43
N GLY A 150 -5.14 1.92 -12.77
CA GLY A 150 -3.85 1.23 -12.92
C GLY A 150 -2.67 2.04 -12.38
N THR A 151 -2.90 2.92 -11.41
CA THR A 151 -1.87 3.80 -10.82
C THR A 151 -1.45 3.32 -9.43
N SER A 152 -0.22 3.65 -9.04
CA SER A 152 0.33 3.39 -7.71
C SER A 152 1.03 4.63 -7.21
N SER A 153 0.68 5.09 -6.01
CA SER A 153 1.23 6.30 -5.39
C SER A 153 1.75 5.96 -4.00
N GLN A 154 2.98 6.35 -3.71
CA GLN A 154 3.55 6.14 -2.38
C GLN A 154 2.82 7.00 -1.36
N ILE A 155 2.49 6.42 -0.21
CA ILE A 155 1.92 7.12 0.94
C ILE A 155 2.98 7.23 2.04
N THR A 156 2.99 8.38 2.72
CA THR A 156 3.90 8.63 3.85
C THR A 156 3.40 7.89 5.10
N LEU A 157 4.35 7.34 5.88
CA LEU A 157 4.07 6.62 7.13
C LEU A 157 4.53 7.40 8.37
N ASP A 158 4.75 8.71 8.22
CA ASP A 158 5.29 9.63 9.24
C ASP A 158 4.23 10.37 10.06
N GLY A 159 2.97 9.96 9.93
CA GLY A 159 1.82 10.61 10.58
C GLY A 159 1.27 11.82 9.82
N SER A 160 1.90 12.25 8.73
CA SER A 160 1.33 13.28 7.87
C SER A 160 0.10 12.75 7.11
N VAL A 161 -0.77 13.67 6.71
CA VAL A 161 -1.98 13.32 5.95
C VAL A 161 -1.67 13.24 4.47
N TYR A 162 -1.83 12.05 3.89
CA TYR A 162 -1.82 11.86 2.45
C TYR A 162 -3.24 11.98 1.88
N GLU A 163 -3.42 12.78 0.84
CA GLU A 163 -4.71 12.99 0.17
C GLU A 163 -4.70 12.43 -1.26
N TYR A 164 -5.70 11.65 -1.61
CA TYR A 164 -5.89 11.10 -2.95
C TYR A 164 -7.27 11.47 -3.51
N ASN A 165 -7.29 12.29 -4.55
CA ASN A 165 -8.52 12.71 -5.23
C ASN A 165 -8.89 11.75 -6.35
N PHE A 166 -10.17 11.40 -6.46
CA PHE A 166 -10.67 10.52 -7.50
C PHE A 166 -12.13 10.81 -7.84
N GLN A 167 -12.56 10.37 -9.01
CA GLN A 167 -13.95 10.43 -9.43
C GLN A 167 -14.53 9.03 -9.54
N VAL A 168 -15.78 8.87 -9.14
CA VAL A 168 -16.60 7.69 -9.39
C VAL A 168 -17.35 7.89 -10.69
N THR A 169 -17.34 6.87 -11.55
CA THR A 169 -18.04 6.87 -12.84
C THR A 169 -19.20 5.86 -12.82
N ASN A 170 -19.90 5.71 -13.95
CA ASN A 170 -20.91 4.65 -14.11
C ASN A 170 -20.32 3.25 -14.28
N ASP A 171 -18.99 3.15 -14.41
CA ASP A 171 -18.31 1.85 -14.49
C ASP A 171 -18.28 1.20 -13.09
N ALA A 172 -18.73 -0.04 -12.99
CA ALA A 172 -18.73 -0.79 -11.74
C ALA A 172 -17.33 -0.95 -11.13
N LEU A 173 -16.27 -0.96 -11.97
CA LEU A 173 -14.88 -1.04 -11.53
C LEU A 173 -14.39 0.26 -10.88
N SER A 174 -15.10 1.38 -11.07
CA SER A 174 -14.78 2.66 -10.42
C SER A 174 -15.14 2.70 -8.93
N THR A 175 -15.77 1.65 -8.44
CA THR A 175 -16.23 1.45 -7.06
C THR A 175 -15.76 0.10 -6.52
N ALA A 176 -16.48 -0.50 -5.61
CA ALA A 176 -16.21 -1.81 -5.01
C ALA A 176 -14.74 -1.92 -4.51
N ASN A 177 -13.96 -2.87 -4.98
CA ASN A 177 -12.58 -3.12 -4.53
C ASN A 177 -11.56 -2.32 -5.35
N ARG A 178 -11.83 -1.04 -5.61
CA ARG A 178 -11.01 -0.16 -6.43
C ARG A 178 -9.62 0.08 -5.86
N PHE A 179 -9.52 0.21 -4.54
CA PHE A 179 -8.27 0.61 -3.92
C PHE A 179 -7.63 -0.53 -3.14
N LYS A 180 -6.31 -0.56 -3.18
CA LYS A 180 -5.48 -1.48 -2.42
C LYS A 180 -4.31 -0.72 -1.81
N ILE A 181 -4.04 -0.92 -0.51
CA ILE A 181 -2.80 -0.46 0.10
C ILE A 181 -1.86 -1.65 0.16
N VAL A 182 -0.64 -1.50 -0.34
CA VAL A 182 0.39 -2.54 -0.33
C VAL A 182 1.57 -2.04 0.47
N PHE A 183 2.06 -2.87 1.39
CA PHE A 183 3.25 -2.60 2.19
C PHE A 183 4.44 -3.35 1.60
N GLN A 184 5.56 -2.67 1.47
CA GLN A 184 6.80 -3.24 1.00
C GLN A 184 7.87 -3.01 2.05
N ALA A 185 8.47 -4.08 2.57
CA ALA A 185 9.61 -3.92 3.46
C ALA A 185 10.72 -3.14 2.75
N SER A 186 11.41 -2.29 3.49
CA SER A 186 12.68 -1.76 2.98
C SER A 186 13.57 -2.95 2.65
N PRO A 187 14.22 -2.98 1.50
CA PRO A 187 15.24 -3.99 1.26
C PRO A 187 16.23 -3.92 2.43
N LEU A 188 16.56 -5.09 3.01
CA LEU A 188 17.55 -5.18 4.07
C LEU A 188 18.83 -4.52 3.56
N ASP A 189 19.08 -3.35 4.12
CA ASP A 189 20.29 -2.57 4.06
C ASP A 189 20.99 -2.55 2.69
N ASN A 190 20.56 -1.56 1.86
CA ASN A 190 21.46 -0.86 0.95
C ASN A 190 21.11 0.62 1.09
N GLU A 191 22.12 1.41 1.44
CA GLU A 191 22.10 2.86 1.55
C GLU A 191 21.22 3.52 0.48
N ASP A 192 20.51 4.56 0.87
CA ASP A 192 19.68 5.45 0.06
C ASP A 192 19.80 5.25 -1.45
N PHE A 193 18.93 4.39 -2.01
CA PHE A 193 18.64 4.50 -3.44
C PHE A 193 17.84 5.80 -3.63
N ASN A 194 18.57 6.92 -3.66
CA ASN A 194 18.11 8.09 -4.37
C ASN A 194 17.48 7.58 -5.66
N VAL A 195 16.23 7.92 -5.93
CA VAL A 195 15.49 7.48 -7.12
C VAL A 195 16.08 8.17 -8.36
N ASN A 196 17.34 7.90 -8.61
CA ASN A 196 17.98 8.14 -9.90
C ASN A 196 17.58 6.92 -10.74
N VAL A 197 16.51 7.09 -11.51
CA VAL A 197 15.89 5.98 -12.23
C VAL A 197 16.80 5.54 -13.36
N PHE A 198 17.61 4.52 -13.11
CA PHE A 198 18.21 3.77 -14.19
C PHE A 198 17.13 3.02 -14.97
N ARG A 199 17.14 3.17 -16.28
CA ARG A 199 16.28 2.39 -17.19
C ARG A 199 17.15 1.64 -18.17
N MET A 200 16.76 0.41 -18.48
CA MET A 200 17.45 -0.44 -19.44
C MET A 200 16.49 -0.83 -20.56
N TYR A 201 16.88 -0.58 -21.79
CA TYR A 201 16.10 -0.91 -22.99
C TYR A 201 17.00 -1.09 -24.23
N PRO A 202 16.54 -1.89 -25.22
CA PRO A 202 15.39 -2.78 -25.16
C PRO A 202 15.64 -3.99 -24.24
N ASN A 203 14.58 -4.53 -23.67
CA ASN A 203 14.62 -5.79 -22.94
C ASN A 203 13.26 -6.49 -23.16
N PRO A 204 13.18 -7.57 -23.93
CA PRO A 204 14.27 -8.37 -24.53
C PRO A 204 15.11 -7.66 -25.59
N THR A 205 16.33 -8.19 -25.85
CA THR A 205 17.24 -7.73 -26.91
C THR A 205 17.91 -8.90 -27.61
N THR A 206 18.69 -8.61 -28.66
CA THR A 206 19.57 -9.58 -29.32
C THR A 206 21.02 -9.23 -29.00
N THR A 207 21.92 -10.20 -29.17
CA THR A 207 23.36 -9.99 -28.93
C THR A 207 23.94 -8.86 -29.79
N GLU A 208 23.41 -8.65 -30.99
CA GLU A 208 23.91 -7.68 -31.97
C GLU A 208 23.51 -6.23 -31.57
N ASN A 209 22.32 -6.07 -30.95
CA ASN A 209 21.78 -4.75 -30.66
C ASN A 209 22.30 -4.14 -29.36
N GLY A 210 22.73 -4.96 -28.39
CA GLY A 210 23.11 -4.48 -27.07
C GLY A 210 21.93 -3.88 -26.30
N VAL A 211 22.22 -3.07 -25.28
CA VAL A 211 21.23 -2.36 -24.47
C VAL A 211 21.67 -0.95 -24.16
N PHE A 212 20.71 -0.05 -24.04
CA PHE A 212 20.90 1.29 -23.54
C PHE A 212 20.55 1.36 -22.04
N ILE A 213 21.37 2.08 -21.32
CA ILE A 213 21.13 2.42 -19.92
C ILE A 213 20.89 3.92 -19.87
N SER A 214 19.72 4.37 -19.44
CA SER A 214 19.48 5.78 -19.16
C SER A 214 19.49 6.04 -17.66
N PHE A 215 20.09 7.13 -17.27
CA PHE A 215 20.23 7.57 -15.88
C PHE A 215 19.94 9.06 -15.78
N GLN A 216 18.92 9.44 -15.03
CA GLN A 216 18.60 10.85 -14.77
C GLN A 216 19.47 11.36 -13.63
N ASN A 217 20.13 12.50 -13.79
CA ASN A 217 21.07 13.14 -12.85
C ASN A 217 22.53 12.65 -12.93
N ASN A 218 23.07 12.53 -14.12
CA ASN A 218 24.50 12.24 -14.28
C ASN A 218 25.34 13.50 -13.98
N ASN A 219 25.98 13.53 -12.84
CA ASN A 219 26.97 14.56 -12.46
C ASN A 219 28.38 14.19 -12.96
N ASN A 220 28.54 13.64 -14.16
CA ASN A 220 29.81 13.12 -14.71
C ASN A 220 30.39 11.93 -13.90
N GLU A 221 29.56 11.13 -13.27
CA GLU A 221 29.99 9.93 -12.59
C GLU A 221 30.38 8.84 -13.61
N GLN A 222 31.45 8.11 -13.35
CA GLN A 222 31.83 6.92 -14.09
C GLN A 222 31.17 5.71 -13.45
N PHE A 223 30.67 4.82 -14.28
CA PHE A 223 30.06 3.59 -13.83
C PHE A 223 30.82 2.38 -14.38
N GLU A 224 30.84 1.29 -13.63
CA GLU A 224 31.25 -0.04 -14.07
C GLU A 224 30.00 -0.89 -14.25
N TYR A 225 29.90 -1.69 -15.31
CA TYR A 225 28.87 -2.71 -15.42
C TYR A 225 29.44 -4.12 -15.42
N LYS A 226 28.66 -5.06 -14.86
CA LYS A 226 28.97 -6.49 -14.85
C LYS A 226 27.76 -7.27 -15.33
N ILE A 227 28.00 -8.21 -16.24
CA ILE A 227 26.98 -9.12 -16.78
C ILE A 227 27.23 -10.51 -16.24
N PHE A 228 26.21 -11.12 -15.67
CA PHE A 228 26.25 -12.47 -15.13
C PHE A 228 25.23 -13.36 -15.85
N ASN A 229 25.53 -14.64 -15.99
CA ASN A 229 24.55 -15.63 -16.41
C ASN A 229 23.65 -16.08 -15.24
N CYS A 230 22.68 -16.95 -15.51
CA CYS A 230 21.76 -17.49 -14.51
C CYS A 230 22.45 -18.34 -13.40
N LEU A 231 23.70 -18.77 -13.60
CA LEU A 231 24.51 -19.48 -12.61
C LEU A 231 25.37 -18.52 -11.77
N GLY A 232 25.27 -17.20 -11.99
CA GLY A 232 26.07 -16.21 -11.28
C GLY A 232 27.52 -16.08 -11.79
N GLN A 233 27.86 -16.70 -12.92
CA GLN A 233 29.20 -16.57 -13.52
C GLN A 233 29.30 -15.22 -14.24
N LEU A 234 30.39 -14.50 -14.00
CA LEU A 234 30.70 -13.23 -14.69
C LEU A 234 31.00 -13.53 -16.17
N ILE A 235 30.25 -12.89 -17.05
CA ILE A 235 30.37 -13.01 -18.50
C ILE A 235 31.15 -11.86 -19.09
N GLN A 236 30.88 -10.64 -18.62
CA GLN A 236 31.52 -9.41 -19.12
C GLN A 236 31.55 -8.36 -18.02
N SER A 237 32.61 -7.56 -18.01
CA SER A 237 32.75 -6.39 -17.12
C SER A 237 33.51 -5.31 -17.87
N SER A 238 33.00 -4.07 -17.83
CA SER A 238 33.65 -2.92 -18.46
C SER A 238 33.11 -1.62 -17.88
N THR A 239 33.72 -0.51 -18.25
CA THR A 239 33.26 0.83 -17.90
C THR A 239 32.04 1.20 -18.74
N LEU A 240 31.00 1.74 -18.09
CA LEU A 240 29.84 2.32 -18.75
C LEU A 240 30.08 3.81 -18.99
N ASN A 241 30.36 4.15 -20.22
CA ASN A 241 30.53 5.55 -20.63
C ASN A 241 29.14 6.15 -20.86
N MET A 242 28.78 7.17 -20.08
CA MET A 242 27.54 7.92 -20.22
C MET A 242 27.74 9.13 -21.12
N ASN A 243 26.84 9.32 -22.06
CA ASN A 243 26.74 10.51 -22.89
C ASN A 243 25.34 11.10 -22.71
N GLU A 244 25.22 12.30 -22.16
CA GLU A 244 23.95 12.99 -21.91
C GLU A 244 22.90 12.10 -21.19
N ASN A 245 23.27 11.41 -20.14
CA ASN A 245 22.38 10.51 -19.39
C ASN A 245 22.07 9.14 -20.07
N ILE A 246 22.74 8.78 -21.15
CA ILE A 246 22.57 7.46 -21.81
C ILE A 246 23.92 6.79 -21.96
N GLY A 247 24.05 5.58 -21.46
CA GLY A 247 25.16 4.68 -21.71
C GLY A 247 24.74 3.51 -22.61
N THR A 248 25.68 2.96 -23.38
CA THR A 248 25.44 1.79 -24.22
C THR A 248 26.31 0.63 -23.77
N ILE A 249 25.68 -0.52 -23.54
CA ILE A 249 26.37 -1.78 -23.32
C ILE A 249 26.28 -2.60 -24.60
N LYS A 250 27.43 -2.87 -25.21
CA LYS A 250 27.58 -3.80 -26.33
C LYS A 250 28.13 -5.12 -25.80
N PHE A 251 27.65 -6.22 -26.32
CA PHE A 251 28.14 -7.55 -25.94
C PHE A 251 29.39 -7.86 -26.76
N GLU A 252 30.50 -8.15 -26.07
CA GLU A 252 31.79 -8.47 -26.71
C GLU A 252 31.77 -9.84 -27.41
N ASN A 253 30.99 -10.75 -26.87
CA ASN A 253 30.80 -12.08 -27.39
C ASN A 253 29.34 -12.37 -27.67
N LYS A 254 29.07 -13.29 -28.58
CA LYS A 254 27.72 -13.77 -28.83
C LYS A 254 27.19 -14.50 -27.60
N LEU A 255 26.13 -13.96 -27.02
CA LEU A 255 25.42 -14.58 -25.90
C LEU A 255 24.39 -15.58 -26.41
N ASN A 256 24.23 -16.69 -25.72
CA ASN A 256 23.16 -17.64 -26.02
C ASN A 256 21.80 -17.05 -25.55
N ASN A 257 20.72 -17.50 -26.20
CA ASN A 257 19.37 -17.14 -25.76
C ASN A 257 19.18 -17.56 -24.30
N GLY A 258 18.67 -16.63 -23.48
CA GLY A 258 18.49 -16.88 -22.05
C GLY A 258 18.44 -15.62 -21.21
N VAL A 259 18.39 -15.82 -19.88
CA VAL A 259 18.34 -14.74 -18.91
C VAL A 259 19.73 -14.45 -18.38
N TYR A 260 20.09 -13.18 -18.37
CA TYR A 260 21.31 -12.62 -17.81
C TYR A 260 20.95 -11.55 -16.78
N TYR A 261 21.93 -11.16 -15.96
CA TYR A 261 21.76 -10.09 -14.97
C TYR A 261 22.82 -9.02 -15.23
N ILE A 262 22.37 -7.77 -15.37
CA ILE A 262 23.26 -6.60 -15.48
C ILE A 262 23.25 -5.87 -14.14
N ASN A 263 24.45 -5.70 -13.57
CA ASN A 263 24.70 -4.91 -12.40
C ASN A 263 25.56 -3.69 -12.78
N ILE A 264 25.19 -2.50 -12.29
CA ILE A 264 25.92 -1.26 -12.50
C ILE A 264 26.39 -0.74 -11.14
N PHE A 265 27.67 -0.37 -11.07
CA PHE A 265 28.35 0.09 -9.88
C PHE A 265 28.90 1.51 -10.09
N ASP A 266 28.97 2.30 -9.02
CA ASP A 266 29.68 3.58 -9.01
C ASP A 266 31.20 3.39 -8.86
N GLU A 267 31.94 4.50 -8.83
CA GLU A 267 33.40 4.55 -8.65
C GLU A 267 33.86 3.91 -7.31
N ASN A 268 32.99 3.89 -6.31
CA ASN A 268 33.26 3.31 -4.99
C ASN A 268 32.84 1.82 -4.92
N HIS A 269 32.50 1.21 -6.06
CA HIS A 269 32.00 -0.16 -6.18
C HIS A 269 30.66 -0.41 -5.49
N ASN A 270 29.86 0.62 -5.19
CA ASN A 270 28.51 0.43 -4.68
C ASN A 270 27.56 0.09 -5.83
N LEU A 271 26.70 -0.91 -5.60
CA LEU A 271 25.69 -1.32 -6.58
C LEU A 271 24.62 -0.22 -6.72
N LYS A 272 24.47 0.33 -7.91
CA LYS A 272 23.47 1.37 -8.24
C LYS A 272 22.25 0.83 -9.00
N PHE A 273 22.43 -0.28 -9.72
CA PHE A 273 21.36 -0.85 -10.52
C PHE A 273 21.59 -2.34 -10.74
N SER A 274 20.52 -3.12 -10.66
CA SER A 274 20.52 -4.54 -10.99
C SER A 274 19.24 -4.90 -11.72
N LYS A 275 19.34 -5.54 -12.89
CA LYS A 275 18.17 -5.95 -13.66
C LYS A 275 18.44 -7.19 -14.50
N SER A 276 17.41 -8.03 -14.63
CA SER A 276 17.43 -9.16 -15.57
C SER A 276 17.31 -8.67 -17.02
N LEU A 277 18.08 -9.28 -17.90
CA LEU A 277 18.10 -9.06 -19.33
C LEU A 277 17.75 -10.38 -20.04
N LEU A 278 16.78 -10.33 -20.94
CA LEU A 278 16.44 -11.48 -21.80
C LEU A 278 17.10 -11.32 -23.16
N ILE A 279 17.91 -12.29 -23.55
CA ILE A 279 18.52 -12.41 -24.88
C ILE A 279 17.70 -13.41 -25.70
N ASN A 280 17.27 -12.99 -26.90
CA ASN A 280 16.50 -13.78 -27.88
C ASN A 280 17.35 -14.17 -29.09
#